data_7331b6cb92dc9f99df01ca3db1a6e772
#
_entry.id   7331b6cb92dc9f99df01ca3db1a6e772
#
_cell.length_a   1.000
_cell.length_b   1.000
_cell.length_c   1.000
_cell.angle_alpha   90.00
_cell.angle_beta   90.00
_cell.angle_gamma   90.00
#
_symmetry.space_group_name_H-M   'P 1'
#
loop_
_entity.id
_entity.type
_entity.pdbx_description
1 polymer ?
#
loop_
_entity_poly.entity_id
_entity_poly.type
_entity_poly.pdbx_seq_one_letter_code
_entity_poly.pdbx_strand_id
1 'polypeptide(L)'
;MTLLRTRDGAYAAACAMDFKVYPVYYDTFALRDERGDKAVSYHWPWFLSPMARAAAGRGDAVRVESCWNGMVVFDAAPFYADPPLEFRGIDDSLADLHLEASECCLIHADNPLSARKGRGVWLNPNVRVGYNIAAYRQVQGTFPGAWTAVKGVWANRWLRWRNSLQFSLESATVRRRLRDWREATPAGERPRTEVGINCLINEKQIMWQNGWKHL
;
A
#
# COMPACT_ATOMS: atom_id res chain seq x y z
N MET A 1 18.03 4.75 13.12
CA MET A 1 17.13 3.60 13.29
C MET A 1 17.15 2.78 11.99
N THR A 2 17.19 1.47 12.05
CA THR A 2 17.20 0.63 10.85
C THR A 2 15.83 0.03 10.62
N LEU A 3 15.46 -0.24 9.37
CA LEU A 3 14.18 -0.85 9.03
C LEU A 3 14.00 -2.22 9.70
N LEU A 4 15.10 -2.99 9.84
CA LEU A 4 15.14 -4.29 10.53
C LEU A 4 14.69 -4.25 11.99
N ARG A 5 14.79 -3.08 12.66
CA ARG A 5 14.37 -2.91 14.07
C ARG A 5 12.93 -2.44 14.22
N THR A 6 12.18 -2.34 13.14
CA THR A 6 10.74 -2.03 13.21
C THR A 6 10.07 -3.08 14.07
N ARG A 7 9.31 -2.65 15.10
CA ARG A 7 8.64 -3.55 16.05
C ARG A 7 9.56 -4.61 16.68
N ASP A 8 10.82 -4.26 16.92
CA ASP A 8 11.86 -5.15 17.47
C ASP A 8 12.07 -6.43 16.62
N GLY A 9 11.85 -6.34 15.30
CA GLY A 9 11.90 -7.46 14.37
C GLY A 9 10.64 -8.30 14.29
N ALA A 10 9.59 -7.98 15.03
CA ALA A 10 8.33 -8.71 15.03
C ALA A 10 7.38 -8.20 13.92
N TYR A 11 7.63 -8.58 12.67
CA TYR A 11 6.83 -8.22 11.50
C TYR A 11 6.78 -9.36 10.48
N ALA A 12 5.79 -9.34 9.60
CA ALA A 12 5.78 -10.08 8.35
C ALA A 12 6.59 -9.33 7.27
N ALA A 13 6.39 -8.00 7.23
CA ALA A 13 7.16 -7.07 6.43
C ALA A 13 7.21 -5.69 7.09
N ALA A 14 8.26 -4.92 6.80
CA ALA A 14 8.35 -3.52 7.18
C ALA A 14 8.89 -2.69 6.01
N CYS A 15 8.23 -1.56 5.73
CA CYS A 15 8.58 -0.65 4.65
C CYS A 15 9.11 0.67 5.19
N ALA A 16 9.98 1.30 4.42
CA ALA A 16 10.39 2.67 4.61
C ALA A 16 9.31 3.65 4.12
N MET A 17 9.62 4.93 4.12
CA MET A 17 8.90 5.95 3.36
C MET A 17 9.79 6.52 2.28
N ASP A 18 9.26 6.76 1.11
CA ASP A 18 10.02 7.23 -0.04
C ASP A 18 9.57 8.61 -0.54
N PHE A 19 10.55 9.36 -1.01
CA PHE A 19 10.36 10.75 -1.45
C PHE A 19 11.13 11.02 -2.74
N LYS A 20 10.43 11.49 -3.77
CA LYS A 20 11.03 12.00 -5.00
C LYS A 20 11.21 13.51 -4.91
N VAL A 21 10.23 14.19 -4.34
CA VAL A 21 10.24 15.64 -4.07
C VAL A 21 9.67 15.86 -2.67
N TYR A 22 10.48 16.41 -1.76
CA TYR A 22 10.04 16.73 -0.41
C TYR A 22 8.98 17.87 -0.42
N PRO A 23 7.94 17.81 0.40
CA PRO A 23 7.59 16.80 1.39
C PRO A 23 6.58 15.74 0.87
N VAL A 24 6.52 15.55 -0.43
CA VAL A 24 5.52 14.74 -1.11
C VAL A 24 5.93 13.27 -1.06
N TYR A 25 5.11 12.46 -0.40
CA TYR A 25 5.26 11.02 -0.35
C TYR A 25 5.03 10.43 -1.74
N TYR A 26 5.88 9.53 -2.18
CA TYR A 26 5.91 9.12 -3.59
C TYR A 26 5.08 7.88 -3.88
N ASP A 27 5.43 6.74 -3.29
CA ASP A 27 4.76 5.46 -3.59
C ASP A 27 3.53 5.27 -2.72
N THR A 28 2.38 5.68 -3.24
CA THR A 28 1.07 5.43 -2.63
C THR A 28 0.31 4.30 -3.33
N PHE A 29 0.86 3.72 -4.41
CA PHE A 29 0.16 2.73 -5.23
C PHE A 29 0.01 1.39 -4.50
N ALA A 30 1.10 0.87 -3.92
CA ALA A 30 1.08 -0.37 -3.14
C ALA A 30 0.63 -0.18 -1.69
N LEU A 31 0.48 1.08 -1.22
CA LEU A 31 0.13 1.36 0.17
C LEU A 31 -1.36 1.15 0.43
N ARG A 32 -1.66 0.31 1.44
CA ARG A 32 -3.00 0.16 2.03
C ARG A 32 -2.89 0.29 3.54
N ASP A 33 -3.70 1.15 4.14
CA ASP A 33 -3.73 1.26 5.60
C ASP A 33 -4.32 -0.01 6.24
N GLU A 34 -4.45 -0.06 7.57
CA GLU A 34 -4.95 -1.24 8.30
C GLU A 34 -6.41 -1.60 8.00
N ARG A 35 -7.10 -0.76 7.23
CA ARG A 35 -8.48 -0.98 6.77
C ARG A 35 -8.55 -1.37 5.30
N GLY A 36 -7.40 -1.44 4.63
CA GLY A 36 -7.30 -1.67 3.20
C GLY A 36 -7.52 -0.43 2.34
N ASP A 37 -7.61 0.75 2.96
CA ASP A 37 -7.82 2.00 2.23
C ASP A 37 -6.51 2.51 1.62
N LYS A 38 -6.57 3.07 0.41
CA LYS A 38 -5.45 3.76 -0.24
C LYS A 38 -5.04 5.00 0.57
N ALA A 39 -3.78 5.43 0.42
CA ALA A 39 -3.35 6.72 0.90
C ALA A 39 -4.20 7.83 0.25
N VAL A 40 -4.83 8.65 1.07
CA VAL A 40 -5.77 9.69 0.62
C VAL A 40 -5.05 10.93 0.10
N SER A 41 -3.78 11.10 0.47
CA SER A 41 -2.99 12.28 0.19
C SER A 41 -1.52 11.94 0.15
N TYR A 42 -0.77 12.64 -0.72
CA TYR A 42 0.69 12.66 -0.71
C TYR A 42 1.29 13.55 0.40
N HIS A 43 0.42 14.20 1.19
CA HIS A 43 0.81 15.09 2.27
C HIS A 43 0.57 14.45 3.63
N TRP A 44 1.49 14.74 4.58
CA TRP A 44 1.36 14.29 5.96
C TRP A 44 -0.01 14.70 6.55
N PRO A 45 -0.69 13.84 7.30
CA PRO A 45 -0.36 12.47 7.72
C PRO A 45 -0.90 11.33 6.81
N TRP A 46 -0.99 11.51 5.53
CA TRP A 46 -1.23 10.60 4.40
C TRP A 46 -2.50 9.76 4.44
N PHE A 47 -2.82 9.12 5.56
CA PHE A 47 -3.81 8.05 5.67
C PHE A 47 -5.25 8.51 5.80
N LEU A 48 -6.20 7.67 5.34
CA LEU A 48 -7.63 7.82 5.59
C LEU A 48 -7.97 7.40 7.03
N SER A 49 -7.39 6.32 7.51
CA SER A 49 -7.61 5.80 8.84
C SER A 49 -7.18 6.76 9.96
N PRO A 50 -8.02 6.96 10.99
CA PRO A 50 -7.63 7.74 12.16
C PRO A 50 -6.47 7.13 12.95
N MET A 51 -6.41 5.79 13.05
CA MET A 51 -5.35 5.07 13.76
C MET A 51 -4.01 5.25 13.05
N ALA A 52 -3.97 5.01 11.74
CA ALA A 52 -2.77 5.20 10.94
C ALA A 52 -2.27 6.67 11.01
N ARG A 53 -3.19 7.65 10.93
CA ARG A 53 -2.81 9.07 11.11
C ARG A 53 -2.23 9.38 12.49
N ALA A 54 -2.83 8.82 13.53
CA ALA A 54 -2.35 9.04 14.90
C ALA A 54 -0.95 8.42 15.09
N ALA A 55 -0.71 7.21 14.61
CA ALA A 55 0.59 6.55 14.66
C ALA A 55 1.64 7.36 13.87
N ALA A 56 1.33 7.73 12.63
CA ALA A 56 2.20 8.56 11.81
C ALA A 56 2.51 9.93 12.45
N GLY A 57 1.51 10.53 13.12
CA GLY A 57 1.66 11.80 13.84
C GLY A 57 2.61 11.73 15.02
N ARG A 58 2.71 10.58 15.69
CA ARG A 58 3.66 10.34 16.78
C ARG A 58 5.03 9.84 16.30
N GLY A 59 5.18 9.53 15.00
CA GLY A 59 6.37 8.88 14.47
C GLY A 59 6.48 7.40 14.83
N ASP A 60 5.37 6.79 15.23
CA ASP A 60 5.30 5.35 15.51
C ASP A 60 5.24 4.56 14.21
N ALA A 61 5.66 3.28 14.26
CA ALA A 61 5.40 2.36 13.16
C ALA A 61 3.89 2.23 12.92
N VAL A 62 3.47 2.43 11.67
CA VAL A 62 2.07 2.41 11.25
C VAL A 62 1.71 1.01 10.78
N ARG A 63 0.66 0.43 11.37
CA ARG A 63 0.09 -0.82 10.86
C ARG A 63 -0.53 -0.56 9.50
N VAL A 64 -0.21 -1.42 8.52
CA VAL A 64 -0.73 -1.36 7.15
C VAL A 64 -1.06 -2.78 6.67
N GLU A 65 -1.89 -2.92 5.65
CA GLU A 65 -2.10 -4.20 4.98
C GLU A 65 -1.02 -4.46 3.93
N SER A 66 -0.56 -3.40 3.26
CA SER A 66 0.50 -3.49 2.26
C SER A 66 1.28 -2.19 2.14
N CYS A 67 2.53 -2.31 1.71
CA CYS A 67 3.43 -1.19 1.39
C CYS A 67 4.62 -1.68 0.59
N TRP A 68 5.30 -0.78 -0.13
CA TRP A 68 6.56 -1.06 -0.82
C TRP A 68 7.61 0.03 -0.55
N ASN A 69 7.37 1.24 -0.95
CA ASN A 69 7.93 2.51 -0.48
C ASN A 69 9.47 2.61 -0.54
N GLY A 70 10.05 2.22 -1.67
CA GLY A 70 11.47 2.38 -1.96
C GLY A 70 12.40 1.39 -1.23
N MET A 71 11.97 0.85 -0.08
CA MET A 71 12.69 -0.19 0.65
C MET A 71 11.72 -1.00 1.51
N VAL A 72 11.79 -2.31 1.40
CA VAL A 72 11.01 -3.25 2.22
C VAL A 72 11.91 -4.36 2.75
N VAL A 73 11.63 -4.82 3.95
CA VAL A 73 12.22 -6.02 4.54
C VAL A 73 11.10 -6.99 4.89
N PHE A 74 11.33 -8.27 4.66
CA PHE A 74 10.39 -9.36 4.96
C PHE A 74 10.99 -10.31 6.00
N ASP A 75 10.11 -10.96 6.76
CA ASP A 75 10.46 -12.24 7.38
C ASP A 75 10.68 -13.25 6.24
N ALA A 76 11.83 -13.91 6.24
CA ALA A 76 12.21 -14.80 5.16
C ALA A 76 11.47 -16.15 5.20
N ALA A 77 10.92 -16.55 6.33
CA ALA A 77 10.34 -17.88 6.51
C ALA A 77 9.26 -18.24 5.46
N PRO A 78 8.33 -17.36 5.06
CA PRO A 78 7.36 -17.70 4.02
C PRO A 78 7.97 -18.00 2.66
N PHE A 79 9.10 -17.39 2.31
CA PHE A 79 9.75 -17.59 1.02
C PHE A 79 10.48 -18.94 0.94
N TYR A 80 10.75 -19.59 2.08
CA TYR A 80 11.35 -20.93 2.19
C TYR A 80 10.35 -21.99 2.62
N ALA A 81 9.05 -21.65 2.71
CA ALA A 81 7.98 -22.60 3.03
C ALA A 81 7.68 -23.53 1.83
N ASP A 82 6.84 -24.51 2.06
CA ASP A 82 6.29 -25.37 1.01
C ASP A 82 4.75 -25.32 1.07
N PRO A 83 4.05 -24.73 0.08
CA PRO A 83 4.61 -23.98 -1.05
C PRO A 83 5.25 -22.64 -0.62
N PRO A 84 6.26 -22.13 -1.37
CA PRO A 84 6.88 -20.85 -1.05
C PRO A 84 5.95 -19.67 -1.34
N LEU A 85 6.16 -18.57 -0.63
CA LEU A 85 5.56 -17.29 -0.97
C LEU A 85 6.23 -16.72 -2.22
N GLU A 86 5.45 -16.37 -3.23
CA GLU A 86 5.94 -15.86 -4.52
C GLU A 86 5.24 -14.56 -4.90
N PHE A 87 5.92 -13.74 -5.69
CA PHE A 87 5.29 -12.58 -6.33
C PHE A 87 4.40 -13.06 -7.48
N ARG A 88 3.21 -12.50 -7.56
CA ARG A 88 2.27 -12.82 -8.64
C ARG A 88 1.52 -11.58 -9.15
N GLY A 89 0.98 -11.68 -10.34
CA GLY A 89 -0.07 -10.80 -10.83
C GLY A 89 -1.46 -11.25 -10.37
N ILE A 90 -2.47 -10.53 -10.79
CA ILE A 90 -3.86 -11.00 -10.72
C ILE A 90 -4.14 -12.01 -11.84
N ASP A 91 -5.26 -12.71 -11.73
CA ASP A 91 -5.78 -13.55 -12.81
C ASP A 91 -6.13 -12.70 -14.06
N ASP A 92 -5.74 -13.16 -15.25
CA ASP A 92 -5.97 -12.44 -16.51
C ASP A 92 -7.46 -12.12 -16.73
N SER A 93 -8.34 -12.99 -16.29
CA SER A 93 -9.79 -12.78 -16.40
C SER A 93 -10.32 -11.65 -15.50
N LEU A 94 -9.58 -11.22 -14.46
CA LEU A 94 -9.85 -9.98 -13.73
C LEU A 94 -9.41 -8.76 -14.51
N ALA A 95 -8.26 -8.83 -15.19
CA ALA A 95 -7.77 -7.74 -16.04
C ALA A 95 -8.76 -7.45 -17.20
N ASP A 96 -9.42 -8.46 -17.75
CA ASP A 96 -10.49 -8.30 -18.74
C ASP A 96 -11.70 -7.49 -18.22
N LEU A 97 -11.88 -7.46 -16.91
CA LEU A 97 -12.90 -6.66 -16.23
C LEU A 97 -12.42 -5.29 -15.77
N HIS A 98 -11.29 -4.80 -16.29
CA HIS A 98 -10.66 -3.55 -15.84
C HIS A 98 -10.32 -3.56 -14.33
N LEU A 99 -9.86 -4.69 -13.83
CA LEU A 99 -9.30 -4.80 -12.49
C LEU A 99 -7.81 -5.07 -12.61
N GLU A 100 -7.04 -4.33 -11.86
CA GLU A 100 -5.59 -4.48 -11.77
C GLU A 100 -5.16 -4.51 -10.30
N ALA A 101 -3.97 -5.04 -10.03
CA ALA A 101 -3.33 -4.94 -8.74
C ALA A 101 -1.82 -4.97 -8.87
N SER A 102 -1.13 -4.27 -7.97
CA SER A 102 0.31 -4.33 -7.88
C SER A 102 0.75 -5.63 -7.22
N GLU A 103 1.73 -6.32 -7.81
CA GLU A 103 2.44 -7.44 -7.20
C GLU A 103 3.04 -7.07 -5.84
N CYS A 104 3.47 -5.80 -5.69
CA CYS A 104 3.97 -5.24 -4.45
C CYS A 104 2.91 -5.13 -3.34
N CYS A 105 1.64 -5.14 -3.69
CA CYS A 105 0.53 -5.23 -2.75
C CYS A 105 0.14 -6.69 -2.50
N LEU A 106 0.01 -7.48 -3.57
CA LEU A 106 -0.44 -8.87 -3.52
C LEU A 106 0.47 -9.76 -2.67
N ILE A 107 1.79 -9.56 -2.72
CA ILE A 107 2.76 -10.31 -1.91
C ILE A 107 2.45 -10.24 -0.40
N HIS A 108 1.88 -9.11 0.07
CA HIS A 108 1.47 -8.96 1.45
C HIS A 108 0.13 -9.66 1.74
N ALA A 109 -0.79 -9.64 0.78
CA ALA A 109 -2.08 -10.34 0.91
C ALA A 109 -1.89 -11.87 0.96
N ASP A 110 -0.94 -12.39 0.19
CA ASP A 110 -0.61 -13.81 0.12
C ASP A 110 0.29 -14.28 1.28
N ASN A 111 0.98 -13.36 1.96
CA ASN A 111 1.92 -13.70 3.04
C ASN A 111 1.16 -14.17 4.30
N PRO A 112 1.31 -15.44 4.71
CA PRO A 112 0.59 -16.00 5.85
C PRO A 112 0.92 -15.32 7.19
N LEU A 113 2.02 -14.59 7.28
CA LEU A 113 2.39 -13.84 8.47
C LEU A 113 1.72 -12.46 8.54
N SER A 114 1.18 -11.93 7.43
CA SER A 114 0.57 -10.60 7.41
C SER A 114 -0.63 -10.48 8.34
N ALA A 115 -1.47 -11.50 8.42
CA ALA A 115 -2.63 -11.54 9.32
C ALA A 115 -2.30 -12.06 10.72
N ARG A 116 -1.10 -12.61 10.95
CA ARG A 116 -0.73 -13.26 12.21
C ARG A 116 -0.61 -12.24 13.34
N LYS A 117 -1.23 -12.56 14.49
CA LYS A 117 -1.14 -11.73 15.70
C LYS A 117 0.33 -11.55 16.11
N GLY A 118 0.73 -10.32 16.42
CA GLY A 118 2.10 -9.98 16.80
C GLY A 118 3.08 -9.79 15.63
N ARG A 119 2.69 -10.13 14.41
CA ARG A 119 3.47 -9.91 13.18
C ARG A 119 2.84 -8.78 12.36
N GLY A 120 2.62 -8.97 11.09
CA GLY A 120 1.92 -8.06 10.21
C GLY A 120 2.83 -7.16 9.40
N VAL A 121 2.24 -6.30 8.60
CA VAL A 121 2.95 -5.36 7.73
C VAL A 121 2.98 -3.98 8.39
N TRP A 122 4.13 -3.33 8.35
CA TRP A 122 4.36 -2.06 9.04
C TRP A 122 5.08 -1.05 8.15
N LEU A 123 4.60 0.18 8.14
CA LEU A 123 5.32 1.32 7.59
C LEU A 123 6.08 2.02 8.71
N ASN A 124 7.39 2.21 8.54
CA ASN A 124 8.22 2.90 9.53
C ASN A 124 8.54 4.33 9.05
N PRO A 125 7.88 5.36 9.59
CA PRO A 125 8.08 6.74 9.16
C PRO A 125 9.46 7.32 9.52
N ASN A 126 10.23 6.61 10.34
CA ASN A 126 11.57 7.02 10.76
C ASN A 126 12.67 6.49 9.82
N VAL A 127 12.32 5.59 8.89
CA VAL A 127 13.22 5.14 7.82
C VAL A 127 12.74 5.74 6.51
N ARG A 128 13.55 6.62 5.93
CA ARG A 128 13.16 7.44 4.80
C ARG A 128 14.15 7.31 3.66
N VAL A 129 13.63 7.12 2.45
CA VAL A 129 14.38 6.96 1.20
C VAL A 129 14.17 8.19 0.34
N GLY A 130 15.24 8.76 -0.19
CA GLY A 130 15.18 9.83 -1.19
C GLY A 130 15.69 9.33 -2.53
N TYR A 131 14.91 9.49 -3.59
CA TYR A 131 15.30 9.06 -4.94
C TYR A 131 16.37 9.95 -5.59
N ASN A 132 16.69 11.07 -4.97
CA ASN A 132 17.77 11.94 -5.37
C ASN A 132 18.43 12.60 -4.14
N ILE A 133 19.62 13.17 -4.32
CA ILE A 133 20.41 13.76 -3.24
C ILE A 133 19.65 14.90 -2.54
N ALA A 134 18.90 15.70 -3.28
CA ALA A 134 18.14 16.82 -2.72
C ALA A 134 17.01 16.31 -1.79
N ALA A 135 16.20 15.36 -2.27
CA ALA A 135 15.16 14.72 -1.47
C ALA A 135 15.76 14.00 -0.25
N TYR A 136 16.84 13.23 -0.44
CA TYR A 136 17.52 12.53 0.65
C TYR A 136 17.95 13.48 1.76
N ARG A 137 18.63 14.57 1.42
CA ARG A 137 19.11 15.56 2.43
C ARG A 137 17.95 16.21 3.19
N GLN A 138 16.84 16.49 2.51
CA GLN A 138 15.66 17.12 3.11
C GLN A 138 14.91 16.21 4.08
N VAL A 139 14.86 14.90 3.81
CA VAL A 139 14.13 13.93 4.65
C VAL A 139 14.95 13.42 5.84
N GLN A 140 16.27 13.66 5.88
CA GLN A 140 17.12 13.26 7.01
C GLN A 140 16.97 14.16 8.26
N GLY A 141 16.45 15.38 8.08
CA GLY A 141 16.20 16.31 9.18
C GLY A 141 14.96 16.01 10.00
N THR A 142 14.48 17.01 10.75
CA THR A 142 13.19 16.93 11.47
C THR A 142 12.05 16.77 10.47
N PHE A 143 11.35 15.65 10.55
CA PHE A 143 10.28 15.33 9.62
C PHE A 143 9.00 14.88 10.35
N PRO A 144 7.85 15.43 9.97
CA PRO A 144 7.71 16.61 9.12
C PRO A 144 8.17 17.86 9.89
N GLY A 145 8.77 18.84 9.20
CA GLY A 145 9.01 20.17 9.80
C GLY A 145 7.68 20.81 10.19
N ALA A 146 7.68 21.68 11.22
CA ALA A 146 6.44 22.26 11.79
C ALA A 146 5.51 22.88 10.73
N TRP A 147 6.06 23.66 9.80
CA TRP A 147 5.28 24.29 8.73
C TRP A 147 4.71 23.27 7.74
N THR A 148 5.48 22.24 7.41
CA THR A 148 5.04 21.12 6.56
C THR A 148 3.92 20.35 7.24
N ALA A 149 4.00 20.11 8.54
CA ALA A 149 2.96 19.45 9.32
C ALA A 149 1.65 20.26 9.29
N VAL A 150 1.70 21.56 9.53
CA VAL A 150 0.51 22.44 9.52
C VAL A 150 -0.16 22.40 8.12
N LYS A 151 0.60 22.66 7.07
CA LYS A 151 0.10 22.60 5.68
C LYS A 151 -0.44 21.23 5.34
N GLY A 152 0.29 20.18 5.72
CA GLY A 152 -0.07 18.79 5.46
C GLY A 152 -1.41 18.39 6.11
N VAL A 153 -1.66 18.78 7.37
CA VAL A 153 -2.93 18.52 8.06
C VAL A 153 -4.11 19.13 7.31
N TRP A 154 -4.00 20.39 6.87
CA TRP A 154 -5.07 21.05 6.11
C TRP A 154 -5.27 20.43 4.73
N ALA A 155 -4.18 20.17 3.99
CA ALA A 155 -4.24 19.51 2.69
C ALA A 155 -4.85 18.11 2.80
N ASN A 156 -4.41 17.32 3.78
CA ASN A 156 -4.95 15.99 4.03
C ASN A 156 -6.44 16.03 4.42
N ARG A 157 -6.88 16.98 5.26
CA ARG A 157 -8.30 17.15 5.63
C ARG A 157 -9.16 17.44 4.40
N TRP A 158 -8.73 18.37 3.54
CA TRP A 158 -9.42 18.72 2.31
C TRP A 158 -9.49 17.52 1.35
N LEU A 159 -8.37 16.87 1.11
CA LEU A 159 -8.30 15.71 0.21
C LEU A 159 -9.11 14.52 0.72
N ARG A 160 -9.13 14.27 2.02
CA ARG A 160 -10.02 13.25 2.61
C ARG A 160 -11.48 13.52 2.32
N TRP A 161 -11.90 14.76 2.51
CA TRP A 161 -13.28 15.16 2.21
C TRP A 161 -13.60 15.01 0.72
N ARG A 162 -12.72 15.52 -0.16
CA ARG A 162 -12.92 15.47 -1.61
C ARG A 162 -12.87 14.04 -2.16
N ASN A 163 -11.92 13.24 -1.72
CA ASN A 163 -11.64 11.93 -2.31
C ASN A 163 -12.45 10.80 -1.66
N SER A 164 -13.07 11.00 -0.50
CA SER A 164 -13.82 9.95 0.20
C SER A 164 -14.97 9.38 -0.64
N LEU A 165 -15.70 10.22 -1.36
CA LEU A 165 -16.76 9.78 -2.26
C LEU A 165 -16.21 8.99 -3.45
N GLN A 166 -15.12 9.49 -4.07
CA GLN A 166 -14.46 8.81 -5.19
C GLN A 166 -13.96 7.42 -4.79
N PHE A 167 -13.29 7.30 -3.64
CA PHE A 167 -12.82 6.02 -3.13
C PHE A 167 -13.96 5.04 -2.82
N SER A 168 -15.07 5.55 -2.28
CA SER A 168 -16.25 4.73 -2.02
C SER A 168 -16.87 4.19 -3.32
N LEU A 169 -16.96 5.02 -4.36
CA LEU A 169 -17.48 4.63 -5.67
C LEU A 169 -16.53 3.63 -6.37
N GLU A 170 -15.23 3.88 -6.30
CA GLU A 170 -14.23 2.95 -6.83
C GLU A 170 -14.31 1.59 -6.13
N SER A 171 -14.32 1.57 -4.80
CA SER A 171 -14.46 0.33 -4.01
C SER A 171 -15.74 -0.41 -4.33
N ALA A 172 -16.87 0.28 -4.51
CA ALA A 172 -18.13 -0.33 -4.90
C ALA A 172 -18.04 -0.98 -6.30
N THR A 173 -17.37 -0.30 -7.24
CA THR A 173 -17.15 -0.82 -8.61
C THR A 173 -16.27 -2.07 -8.58
N VAL A 174 -15.15 -2.03 -7.86
CA VAL A 174 -14.25 -3.18 -7.70
C VAL A 174 -15.01 -4.37 -7.11
N ARG A 175 -15.75 -4.17 -6.01
CA ARG A 175 -16.51 -5.24 -5.35
C ARG A 175 -17.59 -5.83 -6.25
N ARG A 176 -18.28 -5.01 -7.06
CA ARG A 176 -19.27 -5.48 -8.03
C ARG A 176 -18.61 -6.36 -9.08
N ARG A 177 -17.54 -5.88 -9.75
CA ARG A 177 -16.83 -6.65 -10.78
C ARG A 177 -16.24 -7.95 -10.23
N LEU A 178 -15.69 -7.91 -9.02
CA LEU A 178 -15.18 -9.12 -8.36
C LEU A 178 -16.30 -10.14 -8.08
N ARG A 179 -17.49 -9.70 -7.69
CA ARG A 179 -18.64 -10.56 -7.51
C ARG A 179 -19.07 -11.18 -8.82
N ASP A 180 -19.25 -10.35 -9.88
CA ASP A 180 -19.63 -10.81 -11.21
C ASP A 180 -18.63 -11.85 -11.75
N TRP A 181 -17.32 -11.64 -11.51
CA TRP A 181 -16.25 -12.57 -11.86
C TRP A 181 -16.37 -13.91 -11.13
N ARG A 182 -16.71 -13.91 -9.85
CA ARG A 182 -16.92 -15.12 -9.06
C ARG A 182 -18.16 -15.89 -9.52
N GLU A 183 -19.24 -15.17 -9.80
CA GLU A 183 -20.51 -15.75 -10.27
C GLU A 183 -20.39 -16.34 -11.68
N ALA A 184 -19.49 -15.81 -12.50
CA ALA A 184 -19.18 -16.32 -13.84
C ALA A 184 -18.29 -17.59 -13.83
N THR A 185 -18.02 -18.20 -12.69
CA THR A 185 -17.28 -19.46 -12.61
C THR A 185 -18.08 -20.56 -13.32
N PRO A 186 -17.52 -21.26 -14.32
CA PRO A 186 -18.23 -22.33 -15.02
C PRO A 186 -18.67 -23.47 -14.07
N ALA A 187 -19.79 -24.06 -14.36
CA ALA A 187 -20.31 -25.18 -13.57
C ALA A 187 -19.30 -26.36 -13.59
N GLY A 188 -18.93 -26.83 -12.40
CA GLY A 188 -17.97 -27.93 -12.24
C GLY A 188 -16.50 -27.48 -12.05
N GLU A 189 -16.19 -26.18 -12.20
CA GLU A 189 -14.89 -25.61 -11.84
C GLU A 189 -14.83 -25.22 -10.36
N ARG A 190 -13.60 -25.09 -9.83
CA ARG A 190 -13.40 -24.58 -8.48
C ARG A 190 -13.81 -23.10 -8.42
N PRO A 191 -14.48 -22.66 -7.34
CA PRO A 191 -14.84 -21.26 -7.17
C PRO A 191 -13.62 -20.36 -7.32
N ARG A 192 -13.73 -19.32 -8.12
CA ARG A 192 -12.71 -18.31 -8.30
C ARG A 192 -12.53 -17.50 -7.02
N THR A 193 -11.29 -17.35 -6.56
CA THR A 193 -10.96 -16.62 -5.35
C THR A 193 -9.81 -15.64 -5.60
N GLU A 194 -9.91 -14.44 -5.06
CA GLU A 194 -8.82 -13.49 -4.96
C GLU A 194 -8.74 -13.01 -3.51
N VAL A 195 -7.58 -13.20 -2.88
CA VAL A 195 -7.33 -12.82 -1.48
C VAL A 195 -6.91 -11.37 -1.35
N GLY A 196 -6.26 -10.82 -2.39
CA GLY A 196 -5.76 -9.45 -2.45
C GLY A 196 -6.83 -8.42 -2.83
N ILE A 197 -8.05 -8.52 -2.30
CA ILE A 197 -9.18 -7.66 -2.69
C ILE A 197 -8.87 -6.18 -2.52
N ASN A 198 -8.19 -5.80 -1.45
CA ASN A 198 -7.83 -4.42 -1.17
C ASN A 198 -6.68 -3.90 -2.05
N CYS A 199 -6.00 -4.81 -2.75
CA CYS A 199 -5.00 -4.45 -3.76
C CYS A 199 -5.62 -4.08 -5.10
N LEU A 200 -6.84 -4.56 -5.37
CA LEU A 200 -7.52 -4.32 -6.65
C LEU A 200 -7.88 -2.85 -6.82
N ILE A 201 -7.67 -2.37 -8.03
CA ILE A 201 -8.04 -1.03 -8.49
C ILE A 201 -8.88 -1.12 -9.75
N ASN A 202 -9.73 -0.12 -9.98
CA ASN A 202 -10.56 -0.02 -11.17
C ASN A 202 -9.80 0.71 -12.28
N GLU A 203 -8.74 0.10 -12.77
CA GLU A 203 -7.90 0.62 -13.85
C GLU A 203 -7.48 -0.52 -14.77
N LYS A 204 -7.08 -0.17 -16.00
CA LYS A 204 -6.37 -1.04 -16.91
C LYS A 204 -5.00 -0.48 -17.16
N GLN A 205 -3.97 -1.27 -16.94
CA GLN A 205 -2.59 -0.89 -17.26
C GLN A 205 -2.22 -1.44 -18.63
N ILE A 206 -1.73 -0.59 -19.50
CA ILE A 206 -1.18 -0.97 -20.80
C ILE A 206 0.26 -0.50 -20.91
N MET A 207 1.10 -1.30 -21.55
CA MET A 207 2.46 -0.87 -21.87
C MET A 207 2.41 0.16 -23.00
N TRP A 208 3.02 1.32 -22.78
CA TRP A 208 3.06 2.41 -23.73
C TRP A 208 4.44 3.08 -23.71
N GLN A 209 5.14 3.08 -24.83
CA GLN A 209 6.43 3.77 -25.00
C GLN A 209 7.41 3.57 -23.82
N ASN A 210 7.78 2.36 -23.49
CA ASN A 210 8.69 2.01 -22.38
C ASN A 210 8.18 2.32 -20.96
N GLY A 211 6.87 2.46 -20.78
CA GLY A 211 6.25 2.67 -19.47
C GLY A 211 4.83 2.12 -19.39
N TRP A 212 4.22 2.23 -18.22
CA TRP A 212 2.83 1.83 -18.01
C TRP A 212 1.92 3.05 -18.14
N LYS A 213 0.84 2.91 -18.87
CA LYS A 213 -0.26 3.86 -18.94
C LYS A 213 -1.48 3.27 -18.27
N HIS A 214 -2.03 4.00 -17.31
CA HIS A 214 -3.28 3.68 -16.62
C HIS A 214 -4.46 4.25 -17.43
N LEU A 215 -5.49 3.45 -17.68
CA LEU A 215 -6.71 3.79 -18.41
C LEU A 215 -7.95 3.59 -17.57
#